data_fb1af5bac1f1d58c2f451a4ff4d6d8b6
#
_entry.id   fb1af5bac1f1d58c2f451a4ff4d6d8b6
#
_cell.length_a   1.000
_cell.length_b   1.000
_cell.length_c   1.000
_cell.angle_alpha   90.00
_cell.angle_beta   90.00
_cell.angle_gamma   90.00
#
_symmetry.space_group_name_H-M   'P 1'
#
loop_
_entity.id
_entity.type
_entity.pdbx_description
1 polymer ?
#
loop_
_entity_poly.entity_id
_entity_poly.type
_entity_poly.pdbx_seq_one_letter_code
_entity_poly.pdbx_strand_id
1 'polypeptide(L)'
;ASYLNGDVLIMAALNAGADAIHPGYGFLSENADFAQACIDAGLTFVGPKPKIIRQMGSKIAAKSAAEAAGIPVVPGYHGADQGRERLAAAAADIGYPVLIKARAGGGGKGMRLVEHADDFAAALEGAVREGAGSFGDGHVLIEKYIAAPRHIEVQVFADSHGNVVHLFERDCAMQRRHQKVIEEAPAPGMTDPVR
;
A
#
# COMPACT_ATOMS: atom_id res chain seq x y z
N ALA A 1 -10.19 1.45 -23.40
CA ALA A 1 -10.27 -0.01 -23.25
C ALA A 1 -8.95 -0.70 -23.62
N SER A 2 -8.12 -0.16 -24.52
CA SER A 2 -6.88 -0.80 -25.00
C SER A 2 -5.80 -0.89 -23.92
N TYR A 3 -5.57 0.15 -23.14
CA TYR A 3 -4.52 0.19 -22.10
C TYR A 3 -4.80 -0.65 -20.86
N LEU A 4 -5.99 -1.21 -20.72
CA LEU A 4 -6.39 -2.12 -19.65
C LEU A 4 -6.65 -3.54 -20.17
N ASN A 5 -6.39 -3.80 -21.45
CA ASN A 5 -6.54 -5.12 -22.04
C ASN A 5 -5.13 -5.75 -22.21
N GLY A 6 -4.75 -6.59 -21.24
CA GLY A 6 -3.44 -7.24 -21.22
C GLY A 6 -3.16 -8.08 -22.44
N ASP A 7 -4.14 -8.84 -22.93
CA ASP A 7 -3.98 -9.73 -24.08
C ASP A 7 -3.64 -8.94 -25.36
N VAL A 8 -4.33 -7.80 -25.56
CA VAL A 8 -4.07 -6.92 -26.70
C VAL A 8 -2.66 -6.32 -26.62
N LEU A 9 -2.21 -5.94 -25.42
CA LEU A 9 -0.85 -5.39 -25.23
C LEU A 9 0.23 -6.45 -25.50
N ILE A 10 0.04 -7.66 -25.01
CA ILE A 10 0.95 -8.79 -25.23
C ILE A 10 1.01 -9.14 -26.71
N MET A 11 -0.12 -9.26 -27.38
CA MET A 11 -0.17 -9.51 -28.82
C MET A 11 0.53 -8.41 -29.63
N ALA A 12 0.31 -7.14 -29.26
CA ALA A 12 0.98 -6.02 -29.93
C ALA A 12 2.51 -6.07 -29.76
N ALA A 13 2.98 -6.41 -28.55
CA ALA A 13 4.41 -6.57 -28.28
C ALA A 13 5.04 -7.70 -29.11
N LEU A 14 4.40 -8.87 -29.12
CA LEU A 14 4.85 -10.02 -29.91
C LEU A 14 4.88 -9.72 -31.41
N ASN A 15 3.84 -9.07 -31.94
CA ASN A 15 3.77 -8.67 -33.35
C ASN A 15 4.82 -7.63 -33.75
N ALA A 16 5.23 -6.80 -32.79
CA ALA A 16 6.30 -5.82 -32.96
C ALA A 16 7.71 -6.41 -32.80
N GLY A 17 7.84 -7.70 -32.47
CA GLY A 17 9.12 -8.34 -32.18
C GLY A 17 9.80 -7.82 -30.91
N ALA A 18 9.02 -7.37 -29.93
CA ALA A 18 9.55 -6.89 -28.66
C ALA A 18 10.00 -8.05 -27.77
N ASP A 19 11.08 -7.86 -27.02
CA ASP A 19 11.60 -8.82 -26.03
C ASP A 19 11.07 -8.53 -24.62
N ALA A 20 10.53 -7.33 -24.40
CA ALA A 20 10.12 -6.86 -23.08
C ALA A 20 8.94 -5.89 -23.15
N ILE A 21 8.20 -5.81 -22.05
CA ILE A 21 7.18 -4.78 -21.83
C ILE A 21 7.55 -3.97 -20.59
N HIS A 22 7.74 -2.67 -20.77
CA HIS A 22 7.77 -1.71 -19.65
C HIS A 22 6.35 -1.18 -19.45
N PRO A 23 5.72 -1.45 -18.28
CA PRO A 23 4.30 -1.13 -18.09
C PRO A 23 4.02 0.37 -17.86
N GLY A 24 5.07 1.18 -17.74
CA GLY A 24 4.94 2.58 -17.36
C GLY A 24 4.46 2.75 -15.91
N TYR A 25 3.61 3.76 -15.69
CA TYR A 25 3.03 4.11 -14.40
C TYR A 25 1.51 4.08 -14.51
N GLY A 26 0.85 3.51 -13.50
CA GLY A 26 -0.61 3.31 -13.54
C GLY A 26 -1.03 2.15 -14.44
N PHE A 27 -2.30 2.13 -14.88
CA PHE A 27 -2.92 1.10 -15.72
C PHE A 27 -2.62 -0.33 -15.21
N LEU A 28 -1.81 -1.11 -15.91
CA LEU A 28 -1.47 -2.50 -15.57
C LEU A 28 -0.10 -2.64 -14.86
N SER A 29 0.57 -1.54 -14.51
CA SER A 29 1.91 -1.59 -13.89
C SER A 29 1.92 -2.32 -12.54
N GLU A 30 0.82 -2.29 -11.80
CA GLU A 30 0.65 -2.98 -10.52
C GLU A 30 -0.26 -4.22 -10.64
N ASN A 31 -0.50 -4.69 -11.86
CA ASN A 31 -1.32 -5.87 -12.10
C ASN A 31 -0.45 -7.12 -12.19
N ALA A 32 -0.53 -7.96 -11.16
CA ALA A 32 0.27 -9.18 -11.07
C ALA A 32 -0.09 -10.23 -12.13
N ASP A 33 -1.35 -10.29 -12.55
CA ASP A 33 -1.81 -11.26 -13.54
C ASP A 33 -1.33 -10.86 -14.94
N PHE A 34 -1.31 -9.56 -15.24
CA PHE A 34 -0.68 -9.05 -16.47
C PHE A 34 0.82 -9.31 -16.50
N ALA A 35 1.52 -9.06 -15.38
CA ALA A 35 2.95 -9.36 -15.28
C ALA A 35 3.24 -10.86 -15.48
N GLN A 36 2.40 -11.74 -14.93
CA GLN A 36 2.50 -13.17 -15.15
C GLN A 36 2.25 -13.54 -16.61
N ALA A 37 1.19 -13.00 -17.22
CA ALA A 37 0.84 -13.26 -18.62
C ALA A 37 1.96 -12.81 -19.60
N CYS A 38 2.65 -11.72 -19.32
CA CYS A 38 3.84 -11.31 -20.08
C CYS A 38 4.94 -12.39 -20.03
N ILE A 39 5.23 -12.89 -18.83
CA ILE A 39 6.25 -13.93 -18.62
C ILE A 39 5.85 -15.23 -19.33
N ASP A 40 4.59 -15.64 -19.22
CA ASP A 40 4.05 -16.85 -19.85
C ASP A 40 4.08 -16.76 -21.38
N ALA A 41 3.99 -15.53 -21.92
CA ALA A 41 4.15 -15.25 -23.35
C ALA A 41 5.61 -15.14 -23.83
N GLY A 42 6.59 -15.35 -22.94
CA GLY A 42 8.02 -15.25 -23.26
C GLY A 42 8.57 -13.82 -23.28
N LEU A 43 7.80 -12.84 -22.80
CA LEU A 43 8.22 -11.44 -22.71
C LEU A 43 8.79 -11.13 -21.33
N THR A 44 9.85 -10.32 -21.28
CA THR A 44 10.34 -9.78 -20.02
C THR A 44 9.41 -8.67 -19.52
N PHE A 45 8.78 -8.87 -18.34
CA PHE A 45 8.09 -7.79 -17.67
C PHE A 45 9.11 -6.92 -16.93
N VAL A 46 9.24 -5.65 -17.31
CA VAL A 46 10.18 -4.70 -16.68
C VAL A 46 9.52 -4.15 -15.41
N GLY A 47 9.73 -4.86 -14.31
CA GLY A 47 9.11 -4.53 -13.02
C GLY A 47 9.30 -5.66 -12.00
N PRO A 48 8.68 -5.55 -10.83
CA PRO A 48 8.74 -6.59 -9.81
C PRO A 48 8.12 -7.91 -10.30
N LYS A 49 8.55 -9.03 -9.71
CA LYS A 49 7.95 -10.34 -9.98
C LYS A 49 6.46 -10.34 -9.59
N PRO A 50 5.58 -11.08 -10.29
CA PRO A 50 4.13 -11.12 -9.99
C PRO A 50 3.80 -11.41 -8.53
N LYS A 51 4.56 -12.30 -7.87
CA LYS A 51 4.43 -12.60 -6.45
C LYS A 51 4.64 -11.35 -5.58
N ILE A 52 5.63 -10.53 -5.90
CA ILE A 52 5.95 -9.30 -5.16
C ILE A 52 4.85 -8.26 -5.38
N ILE A 53 4.37 -8.10 -6.63
CA ILE A 53 3.25 -7.20 -6.93
C ILE A 53 2.01 -7.58 -6.09
N ARG A 54 1.64 -8.86 -6.03
CA ARG A 54 0.53 -9.34 -5.20
C ARG A 54 0.74 -9.06 -3.71
N GLN A 55 1.94 -9.33 -3.22
CA GLN A 55 2.28 -9.15 -1.80
C GLN A 55 2.24 -7.67 -1.41
N MET A 56 2.84 -6.80 -2.20
CA MET A 56 2.91 -5.36 -1.91
C MET A 56 1.61 -4.62 -2.23
N GLY A 57 0.79 -5.15 -3.14
CA GLY A 57 -0.56 -4.64 -3.41
C GLY A 57 -1.55 -4.85 -2.26
N SER A 58 -1.27 -5.76 -1.34
CA SER A 58 -2.03 -5.96 -0.11
C SER A 58 -1.37 -5.22 1.06
N LYS A 59 -2.03 -4.18 1.60
CA LYS A 59 -1.51 -3.43 2.77
C LYS A 59 -1.19 -4.33 3.96
N ILE A 60 -2.02 -5.35 4.20
CA ILE A 60 -1.82 -6.33 5.28
C ILE A 60 -0.60 -7.19 5.01
N ALA A 61 -0.49 -7.76 3.80
CA ALA A 61 0.63 -8.61 3.45
C ALA A 61 1.97 -7.84 3.42
N ALA A 62 1.95 -6.60 2.90
CA ALA A 62 3.11 -5.73 2.90
C ALA A 62 3.57 -5.40 4.32
N LYS A 63 2.63 -5.06 5.22
CA LYS A 63 2.93 -4.76 6.62
C LYS A 63 3.49 -5.99 7.34
N SER A 64 2.86 -7.17 7.18
CA SER A 64 3.34 -8.41 7.78
C SER A 64 4.73 -8.80 7.25
N ALA A 65 5.02 -8.55 5.97
CA ALA A 65 6.34 -8.79 5.40
C ALA A 65 7.40 -7.85 6.01
N ALA A 66 7.06 -6.58 6.21
CA ALA A 66 7.94 -5.61 6.84
C ALA A 66 8.23 -5.99 8.31
N GLU A 67 7.20 -6.36 9.07
CA GLU A 67 7.33 -6.84 10.45
C GLU A 67 8.22 -8.08 10.53
N ALA A 68 8.01 -9.07 9.65
CA ALA A 68 8.83 -10.28 9.58
C ALA A 68 10.29 -9.99 9.22
N ALA A 69 10.55 -8.91 8.50
CA ALA A 69 11.90 -8.43 8.18
C ALA A 69 12.52 -7.53 9.27
N GLY A 70 11.83 -7.31 10.40
CA GLY A 70 12.28 -6.44 11.47
C GLY A 70 12.23 -4.95 11.13
N ILE A 71 11.51 -4.57 10.10
CA ILE A 71 11.33 -3.18 9.69
C ILE A 71 10.24 -2.56 10.57
N PRO A 72 10.48 -1.39 11.19
CA PRO A 72 9.47 -0.71 11.98
C PRO A 72 8.23 -0.37 11.14
N VAL A 73 7.07 -0.70 11.67
CA VAL A 73 5.78 -0.36 11.06
C VAL A 73 4.94 0.46 12.03
N VAL A 74 3.98 1.21 11.49
CA VAL A 74 3.01 1.91 12.34
C VAL A 74 2.25 0.86 13.16
N PRO A 75 2.24 0.97 14.51
CA PRO A 75 1.53 0.03 15.37
C PRO A 75 0.07 -0.09 14.94
N GLY A 76 -0.45 -1.30 14.88
CA GLY A 76 -1.81 -1.52 14.41
C GLY A 76 -2.30 -2.94 14.58
N TYR A 77 -3.60 -3.12 14.35
CA TYR A 77 -4.27 -4.40 14.35
C TYR A 77 -4.93 -4.65 12.99
N HIS A 78 -4.63 -5.79 12.40
CA HIS A 78 -5.17 -6.24 11.12
C HIS A 78 -5.55 -7.73 11.13
N GLY A 79 -5.81 -8.26 12.34
CA GLY A 79 -6.15 -9.67 12.53
C GLY A 79 -7.53 -10.02 12.00
N ALA A 80 -7.75 -11.32 11.84
CA ALA A 80 -9.01 -11.89 11.35
C ALA A 80 -10.16 -11.75 12.36
N ASP A 81 -9.84 -11.68 13.66
CA ASP A 81 -10.85 -11.49 14.70
C ASP A 81 -11.35 -10.04 14.68
N GLN A 82 -12.60 -9.89 14.25
CA GLN A 82 -13.29 -8.61 14.13
C GLN A 82 -14.31 -8.37 15.25
N GLY A 83 -14.23 -9.16 16.32
CA GLY A 83 -15.06 -8.97 17.50
C GLY A 83 -14.83 -7.61 18.15
N ARG A 84 -15.92 -6.94 18.59
CA ARG A 84 -15.85 -5.58 19.16
C ARG A 84 -14.89 -5.50 20.33
N GLU A 85 -14.94 -6.49 21.23
CA GLU A 85 -14.06 -6.54 22.41
C GLU A 85 -12.60 -6.68 22.01
N ARG A 86 -12.31 -7.53 21.01
CA ARG A 86 -10.95 -7.71 20.49
C ARG A 86 -10.41 -6.43 19.84
N LEU A 87 -11.25 -5.76 19.04
CA LEU A 87 -10.87 -4.50 18.40
C LEU A 87 -10.67 -3.38 19.42
N ALA A 88 -11.52 -3.29 20.44
CA ALA A 88 -11.37 -2.31 21.52
C ALA A 88 -10.09 -2.56 22.33
N ALA A 89 -9.79 -3.82 22.68
CA ALA A 89 -8.55 -4.19 23.33
C ALA A 89 -7.32 -3.82 22.49
N ALA A 90 -7.36 -4.11 21.19
CA ALA A 90 -6.28 -3.74 20.28
C ALA A 90 -6.07 -2.22 20.21
N ALA A 91 -7.14 -1.43 20.18
CA ALA A 91 -7.04 0.03 20.20
C ALA A 91 -6.42 0.55 21.49
N ALA A 92 -6.77 -0.06 22.63
CA ALA A 92 -6.18 0.27 23.92
C ALA A 92 -4.69 -0.08 24.00
N ASP A 93 -4.30 -1.26 23.47
CA ASP A 93 -2.90 -1.71 23.42
C ASP A 93 -2.05 -0.79 22.52
N ILE A 94 -2.59 -0.35 21.37
CA ILE A 94 -1.94 0.61 20.47
C ILE A 94 -1.83 1.99 21.13
N GLY A 95 -2.79 2.35 21.98
CA GLY A 95 -2.90 3.65 22.63
C GLY A 95 -3.49 4.73 21.71
N TYR A 96 -4.45 5.48 22.26
CA TYR A 96 -5.10 6.58 21.54
C TYR A 96 -4.14 7.78 21.30
N PRO A 97 -4.38 8.59 20.25
CA PRO A 97 -5.40 8.44 19.22
C PRO A 97 -5.11 7.29 18.25
N VAL A 98 -6.19 6.67 17.74
CA VAL A 98 -6.14 5.62 16.73
C VAL A 98 -6.97 5.97 15.51
N LEU A 99 -6.66 5.36 14.37
CA LEU A 99 -7.39 5.48 13.13
C LEU A 99 -8.04 4.14 12.79
N ILE A 100 -9.36 4.09 12.73
CA ILE A 100 -10.11 2.95 12.23
C ILE A 100 -10.24 3.11 10.72
N LYS A 101 -9.90 2.08 9.94
CA LYS A 101 -9.92 2.09 8.46
C LYS A 101 -10.71 0.89 7.95
N ALA A 102 -11.65 1.08 7.03
CA ALA A 102 -12.22 -0.03 6.28
C ALA A 102 -11.12 -0.73 5.45
N ARG A 103 -11.06 -2.07 5.51
CA ARG A 103 -10.04 -2.88 4.80
C ARG A 103 -10.07 -2.63 3.29
N ALA A 104 -11.24 -2.60 2.71
CA ALA A 104 -11.46 -2.35 1.29
C ALA A 104 -11.50 -0.85 0.94
N GLY A 105 -11.38 0.04 1.91
CA GLY A 105 -11.44 1.49 1.73
C GLY A 105 -10.18 2.07 1.07
N GLY A 106 -10.37 3.14 0.32
CA GLY A 106 -9.30 3.89 -0.33
C GLY A 106 -9.64 5.38 -0.43
N GLY A 107 -8.62 6.22 -0.66
CA GLY A 107 -8.83 7.67 -0.84
C GLY A 107 -9.43 8.41 0.35
N GLY A 108 -9.25 7.88 1.58
CA GLY A 108 -9.77 8.49 2.80
C GLY A 108 -11.21 8.12 3.18
N LYS A 109 -11.92 7.35 2.34
CA LYS A 109 -13.24 6.83 2.67
C LYS A 109 -13.16 5.67 3.65
N GLY A 110 -14.10 5.60 4.59
CA GLY A 110 -14.13 4.56 5.62
C GLY A 110 -13.03 4.72 6.68
N MET A 111 -12.50 5.93 6.87
CA MET A 111 -11.53 6.24 7.93
C MET A 111 -12.17 7.10 9.02
N ARG A 112 -11.88 6.74 10.29
CA ARG A 112 -12.37 7.47 11.46
C ARG A 112 -11.25 7.63 12.47
N LEU A 113 -10.94 8.87 12.80
CA LEU A 113 -10.06 9.21 13.91
C LEU A 113 -10.82 9.03 15.21
N VAL A 114 -10.19 8.37 16.17
CA VAL A 114 -10.70 8.16 17.52
C VAL A 114 -9.65 8.68 18.49
N GLU A 115 -9.98 9.75 19.18
CA GLU A 115 -9.06 10.41 20.12
C GLU A 115 -9.13 9.81 21.52
N HIS A 116 -10.32 9.34 21.92
CA HIS A 116 -10.56 8.79 23.25
C HIS A 116 -11.28 7.44 23.20
N ALA A 117 -11.05 6.61 24.21
CA ALA A 117 -11.63 5.27 24.29
C ALA A 117 -13.17 5.27 24.26
N ASP A 118 -13.79 6.27 24.87
CA ASP A 118 -15.25 6.40 24.95
C ASP A 118 -15.92 6.55 23.58
N ASP A 119 -15.21 7.10 22.59
CA ASP A 119 -15.72 7.32 21.24
C ASP A 119 -15.53 6.09 20.34
N PHE A 120 -14.73 5.10 20.79
CA PHE A 120 -14.32 3.97 19.95
C PHE A 120 -15.49 3.15 19.42
N ALA A 121 -16.45 2.81 20.26
CA ALA A 121 -17.57 1.95 19.90
C ALA A 121 -18.43 2.56 18.77
N ALA A 122 -18.77 3.84 18.87
CA ALA A 122 -19.57 4.55 17.89
C ALA A 122 -18.81 4.72 16.56
N ALA A 123 -17.51 5.03 16.65
CA ALA A 123 -16.64 5.15 15.48
C ALA A 123 -16.46 3.81 14.75
N LEU A 124 -16.30 2.71 15.49
CA LEU A 124 -16.19 1.36 14.94
C LEU A 124 -17.46 0.97 14.19
N GLU A 125 -18.64 1.15 14.79
CA GLU A 125 -19.93 0.85 14.13
C GLU A 125 -20.08 1.65 12.82
N GLY A 126 -19.71 2.91 12.87
CA GLY A 126 -19.74 3.77 11.69
C GLY A 126 -18.80 3.30 10.58
N ALA A 127 -17.58 2.89 10.93
CA ALA A 127 -16.61 2.40 9.95
C ALA A 127 -17.02 1.06 9.32
N VAL A 128 -17.51 0.11 10.15
CA VAL A 128 -18.02 -1.18 9.69
C VAL A 128 -19.21 -1.01 8.72
N ARG A 129 -20.18 -0.17 9.11
CA ARG A 129 -21.36 0.09 8.26
C ARG A 129 -20.98 0.74 6.93
N GLU A 130 -20.09 1.72 6.96
CA GLU A 130 -19.59 2.40 5.74
C GLU A 130 -18.82 1.43 4.84
N GLY A 131 -17.93 0.60 5.43
CA GLY A 131 -17.19 -0.42 4.72
C GLY A 131 -18.07 -1.44 4.03
N ALA A 132 -19.04 -1.98 4.78
CA ALA A 132 -20.03 -2.93 4.23
C ALA A 132 -20.89 -2.31 3.13
N GLY A 133 -21.37 -1.08 3.32
CA GLY A 133 -22.25 -0.41 2.36
C GLY A 133 -21.55 0.07 1.10
N SER A 134 -20.31 0.55 1.20
CA SER A 134 -19.58 1.14 0.08
C SER A 134 -18.71 0.15 -0.67
N PHE A 135 -18.20 -0.89 0.01
CA PHE A 135 -17.21 -1.81 -0.54
C PHE A 135 -17.60 -3.28 -0.39
N GLY A 136 -18.78 -3.57 0.20
CA GLY A 136 -19.22 -4.95 0.46
C GLY A 136 -18.41 -5.68 1.54
N ASP A 137 -17.57 -4.98 2.29
CA ASP A 137 -16.66 -5.56 3.28
C ASP A 137 -16.65 -4.72 4.56
N GLY A 138 -17.16 -5.28 5.64
CA GLY A 138 -17.22 -4.65 6.96
C GLY A 138 -15.94 -4.83 7.80
N HIS A 139 -14.90 -5.51 7.29
CA HIS A 139 -13.63 -5.63 8.01
C HIS A 139 -12.95 -4.28 8.17
N VAL A 140 -12.40 -4.06 9.38
CA VAL A 140 -11.65 -2.84 9.69
C VAL A 140 -10.22 -3.17 10.14
N LEU A 141 -9.36 -2.19 9.95
CA LEU A 141 -8.01 -2.14 10.49
C LEU A 141 -7.96 -1.04 11.53
N ILE A 142 -7.13 -1.20 12.56
CA ILE A 142 -6.89 -0.15 13.55
C ILE A 142 -5.40 0.18 13.48
N GLU A 143 -5.06 1.45 13.39
CA GLU A 143 -3.67 1.89 13.37
C GLU A 143 -3.47 3.09 14.31
N LYS A 144 -2.27 3.21 14.86
CA LYS A 144 -1.86 4.42 15.57
C LYS A 144 -2.02 5.63 14.67
N TYR A 145 -2.68 6.66 15.16
CA TYR A 145 -2.73 7.94 14.45
C TYR A 145 -1.45 8.73 14.71
N ILE A 146 -0.81 9.16 13.64
CA ILE A 146 0.38 10.02 13.67
C ILE A 146 -0.06 11.42 13.27
N ALA A 147 -0.06 12.35 14.22
CA ALA A 147 -0.62 13.68 14.01
C ALA A 147 0.18 14.54 13.01
N ALA A 148 1.49 14.39 12.97
CA ALA A 148 2.37 15.16 12.09
C ALA A 148 3.38 14.23 11.39
N PRO A 149 2.91 13.38 10.46
CA PRO A 149 3.80 12.48 9.73
C PRO A 149 4.60 13.23 8.68
N ARG A 150 5.81 12.72 8.39
CA ARG A 150 6.49 13.01 7.12
C ARG A 150 6.25 11.85 6.18
N HIS A 151 6.05 12.17 4.90
CA HIS A 151 5.96 11.16 3.86
C HIS A 151 7.31 11.08 3.15
N ILE A 152 8.12 10.13 3.56
CA ILE A 152 9.42 9.85 2.94
C ILE A 152 9.28 8.57 2.13
N GLU A 153 9.78 8.59 0.91
CA GLU A 153 9.83 7.41 0.05
C GLU A 153 11.25 7.14 -0.42
N VAL A 154 11.57 5.88 -0.65
CA VAL A 154 12.86 5.44 -1.16
C VAL A 154 12.64 4.71 -2.48
N GLN A 155 13.34 5.14 -3.53
CA GLN A 155 13.31 4.46 -4.81
C GLN A 155 14.24 3.25 -4.78
N VAL A 156 13.69 2.06 -5.02
CA VAL A 156 14.45 0.80 -5.02
C VAL A 156 14.41 0.17 -6.40
N PHE A 157 15.56 -0.36 -6.84
CA PHE A 157 15.70 -1.18 -8.04
C PHE A 157 16.35 -2.51 -7.67
N ALA A 158 15.88 -3.57 -8.32
CA ALA A 158 16.47 -4.90 -8.18
C ALA A 158 16.53 -5.58 -9.55
N ASP A 159 17.51 -6.45 -9.74
CA ASP A 159 17.64 -7.27 -10.95
C ASP A 159 17.34 -8.76 -10.68
N SER A 160 17.42 -9.58 -11.74
CA SER A 160 17.21 -11.02 -11.63
C SER A 160 18.43 -11.76 -11.06
N HIS A 161 19.56 -11.08 -10.84
CA HIS A 161 20.81 -11.63 -10.32
C HIS A 161 20.95 -11.48 -8.81
N GLY A 162 19.99 -10.83 -8.17
CA GLY A 162 19.99 -10.61 -6.71
C GLY A 162 20.63 -9.29 -6.30
N ASN A 163 20.97 -8.42 -7.23
CA ASN A 163 21.44 -7.08 -6.90
C ASN A 163 20.24 -6.19 -6.54
N VAL A 164 20.38 -5.41 -5.47
CA VAL A 164 19.40 -4.43 -5.02
C VAL A 164 20.14 -3.11 -4.75
N VAL A 165 19.62 -2.04 -5.32
CA VAL A 165 20.13 -0.69 -5.12
C VAL A 165 18.99 0.26 -4.78
N HIS A 166 19.30 1.36 -4.12
CA HIS A 166 18.36 2.44 -3.92
C HIS A 166 18.92 3.76 -4.47
N LEU A 167 18.02 4.62 -4.92
CA LEU A 167 18.34 5.94 -5.44
C LEU A 167 17.94 7.02 -4.43
N PHE A 168 18.31 6.79 -3.17
CA PHE A 168 18.05 7.67 -2.05
C PHE A 168 16.56 7.92 -1.80
N GLU A 169 16.29 8.90 -0.95
CA GLU A 169 14.95 9.25 -0.50
C GLU A 169 14.42 10.54 -1.15
N ARG A 170 13.09 10.64 -1.19
CA ARG A 170 12.36 11.86 -1.49
C ARG A 170 11.41 12.19 -0.35
N ASP A 171 11.23 13.47 -0.05
CA ASP A 171 10.16 13.97 0.82
C ASP A 171 8.96 14.37 -0.04
N CYS A 172 7.83 13.71 0.18
CA CYS A 172 6.56 13.96 -0.48
C CYS A 172 5.51 14.45 0.53
N ALA A 173 5.91 15.07 1.63
CA ALA A 173 5.00 15.48 2.70
C ALA A 173 4.06 16.62 2.27
N MET A 174 4.45 17.45 1.30
CA MET A 174 3.60 18.54 0.80
C MET A 174 2.53 18.01 -0.15
N GLN A 175 1.36 17.75 0.40
CA GLN A 175 0.23 17.13 -0.30
C GLN A 175 -1.03 17.99 -0.15
N ARG A 176 -1.87 17.95 -1.17
CA ARG A 176 -3.26 18.42 -1.09
C ARG A 176 -4.18 17.21 -0.92
N ARG A 177 -4.64 16.96 0.30
CA ARG A 177 -5.31 15.72 0.69
C ARG A 177 -4.35 14.52 0.48
N HIS A 178 -4.56 13.70 -0.57
CA HIS A 178 -3.73 12.55 -0.89
C HIS A 178 -2.93 12.72 -2.19
N GLN A 179 -2.95 13.93 -2.77
CA GLN A 179 -2.22 14.26 -3.99
C GLN A 179 -0.89 14.92 -3.60
N LYS A 180 0.21 14.29 -3.96
CA LYS A 180 1.55 14.87 -3.87
C LYS A 180 1.61 16.12 -4.76
N VAL A 181 2.10 17.23 -4.22
CA VAL A 181 2.19 18.51 -4.93
C VAL A 181 3.64 18.90 -5.11
N ILE A 182 4.47 18.72 -4.09
CA ILE A 182 5.90 19.01 -4.12
C ILE A 182 6.64 17.78 -3.60
N GLU A 183 7.69 17.42 -4.31
CA GLU A 183 8.64 16.38 -3.93
C GLU A 183 10.04 16.99 -3.87
N GLU A 184 10.76 16.73 -2.78
CA GLU A 184 12.12 17.21 -2.57
C GLU A 184 13.10 16.05 -2.50
N ALA A 185 14.21 16.16 -3.20
CA ALA A 185 15.30 15.20 -3.15
C ALA A 185 16.65 15.95 -3.04
N PRO A 186 17.49 15.61 -2.05
CA PRO A 186 17.23 14.71 -0.93
C PRO A 186 16.24 15.28 0.07
N ALA A 187 15.64 14.40 0.90
CA ALA A 187 14.68 14.81 1.92
C ALA A 187 15.34 15.73 2.97
N PRO A 188 14.80 16.94 3.22
CA PRO A 188 15.40 17.86 4.17
C PRO A 188 15.49 17.28 5.59
N GLY A 189 16.61 17.53 6.28
CA GLY A 189 16.81 17.11 7.66
C GLY A 189 16.90 15.60 7.90
N MET A 190 17.09 14.79 6.86
CA MET A 190 17.46 13.39 7.02
C MET A 190 18.92 13.27 7.42
N THR A 191 19.17 12.52 8.48
CA THR A 191 20.54 12.21 8.95
C THR A 191 20.96 10.82 8.50
N ASP A 192 22.25 10.56 8.37
CA ASP A 192 22.76 9.24 7.93
C ASP A 192 22.23 8.06 8.74
N PRO A 193 22.05 8.13 10.08
CA PRO A 193 21.44 7.04 10.83
C PRO A 193 19.96 6.75 10.49
N VAL A 194 19.29 7.69 9.84
CA VAL A 194 17.86 7.55 9.44
C VAL A 194 17.73 7.09 7.98
N ARG A 195 18.77 7.32 7.17
CA ARG A 195 18.90 6.80 5.81
C ARG A 195 19.25 5.33 5.79
#